data_b132c89b54f193bafe0d24a987fd33e6
#
_entry.id   b132c89b54f193bafe0d24a987fd33e6
#
_cell.length_a   1.000
_cell.length_b   1.000
_cell.length_c   1.000
_cell.angle_alpha   90.00
_cell.angle_beta   90.00
_cell.angle_gamma   90.00
#
_symmetry.space_group_name_H-M   'P 1'
#
loop_
_entity.id
_entity.type
_entity.pdbx_description
1 polymer ?
#
loop_
_entity_poly.entity_id
_entity_poly.type
_entity_poly.pdbx_seq_one_letter_code
_entity_poly.pdbx_strand_id
1 'polypeptide(L)'
;RVSVAEHAIAGGEPMVAPIVVRECESCQWWAICEPRLDDADLSLRISKAPLDVREISTLRRLGVSTVDDLADADLEELLPVYLPEVQHRPRPEQRLRAAARRARLIRQGVLLERNDEGPIEVASSRLELDFDIETSPDGRGYLWGFEVSDPERLLDSTTGDVPYYVAFSEFADMGDDDENALAARAIAWLDEILSAHPE
;
A
#
# COMPACT_ATOMS: atom_id res chain seq x y z
N ARG A 1 29.31 -10.88 -20.53
CA ARG A 1 27.94 -10.34 -20.64
C ARG A 1 27.29 -10.71 -21.99
N VAL A 2 27.97 -10.59 -23.10
CA VAL A 2 27.44 -10.94 -24.44
C VAL A 2 27.08 -12.43 -24.50
N SER A 3 27.95 -13.32 -24.03
CA SER A 3 27.71 -14.77 -24.03
C SER A 3 26.51 -15.21 -23.19
N VAL A 4 26.18 -14.50 -22.09
CA VAL A 4 25.00 -14.78 -21.27
C VAL A 4 23.72 -14.36 -22.00
N ALA A 5 23.76 -13.21 -22.71
CA ALA A 5 22.65 -12.78 -23.54
C ALA A 5 22.39 -13.73 -24.71
N GLU A 6 23.45 -14.17 -25.39
CA GLU A 6 23.36 -15.16 -26.49
C GLU A 6 22.78 -16.48 -26.01
N HIS A 7 23.18 -16.95 -24.81
CA HIS A 7 22.65 -18.17 -24.21
C HIS A 7 21.15 -18.04 -23.88
N ALA A 8 20.74 -16.91 -23.29
CA ALA A 8 19.32 -16.64 -22.99
C ALA A 8 18.46 -16.55 -24.26
N ILE A 9 18.98 -15.88 -25.31
CA ILE A 9 18.30 -15.76 -26.62
C ILE A 9 18.15 -17.14 -27.29
N ALA A 10 19.12 -18.02 -27.11
CA ALA A 10 19.08 -19.40 -27.60
C ALA A 10 18.15 -20.34 -26.81
N GLY A 11 17.35 -19.83 -25.90
CA GLY A 11 16.42 -20.61 -25.08
C GLY A 11 17.03 -21.18 -23.81
N GLY A 12 18.21 -20.70 -23.40
CA GLY A 12 18.82 -21.01 -22.12
C GLY A 12 18.16 -20.26 -20.94
N GLU A 13 18.78 -20.36 -19.77
CA GLU A 13 18.26 -19.68 -18.58
C GLU A 13 18.24 -18.15 -18.75
N PRO A 14 17.24 -17.45 -18.20
CA PRO A 14 17.16 -16.00 -18.30
C PRO A 14 18.36 -15.33 -17.63
N MET A 15 18.81 -14.22 -18.19
CA MET A 15 19.96 -13.45 -17.65
C MET A 15 19.71 -12.95 -16.23
N VAL A 16 18.45 -12.70 -15.87
CA VAL A 16 18.02 -12.20 -14.57
C VAL A 16 16.73 -12.90 -14.19
N ALA A 17 16.70 -13.49 -13.01
CA ALA A 17 15.45 -13.99 -12.45
C ALA A 17 14.53 -12.78 -12.15
N PRO A 18 13.26 -12.77 -12.59
CA PRO A 18 12.33 -11.69 -12.31
C PRO A 18 12.18 -11.45 -10.81
N ILE A 19 12.10 -10.19 -10.41
CA ILE A 19 11.71 -9.76 -9.06
C ILE A 19 10.57 -8.78 -9.25
N VAL A 20 9.45 -9.03 -8.60
CA VAL A 20 8.26 -8.16 -8.68
C VAL A 20 8.52 -6.88 -7.92
N VAL A 21 8.25 -5.76 -8.57
CA VAL A 21 8.31 -4.41 -8.03
C VAL A 21 7.03 -3.67 -8.41
N ARG A 22 6.79 -2.50 -7.82
CA ARG A 22 5.57 -1.72 -8.08
C ARG A 22 5.35 -1.42 -9.57
N GLU A 23 6.43 -1.16 -10.30
CA GLU A 23 6.40 -0.87 -11.73
C GLU A 23 5.92 -2.05 -12.58
N CYS A 24 5.91 -3.26 -12.02
CA CYS A 24 5.39 -4.45 -12.71
C CYS A 24 3.87 -4.38 -12.95
N GLU A 25 3.13 -3.61 -12.15
CA GLU A 25 1.67 -3.43 -12.28
C GLU A 25 1.28 -2.83 -13.64
N SER A 26 2.15 -2.00 -14.24
CA SER A 26 1.96 -1.38 -15.56
C SER A 26 2.99 -1.79 -16.60
N CYS A 27 3.80 -2.82 -16.33
CA CYS A 27 4.90 -3.24 -17.17
C CYS A 27 4.42 -4.06 -18.37
N GLN A 28 4.75 -3.61 -19.58
CA GLN A 28 4.44 -4.34 -20.83
C GLN A 28 5.07 -5.75 -20.91
N TRP A 29 6.10 -6.04 -20.10
CA TRP A 29 6.78 -7.34 -20.06
C TRP A 29 6.21 -8.28 -19.01
N TRP A 30 5.21 -7.88 -18.26
CA TRP A 30 4.64 -8.70 -17.17
C TRP A 30 4.23 -10.08 -17.64
N ALA A 31 3.52 -10.18 -18.76
CA ALA A 31 3.09 -11.46 -19.34
C ALA A 31 4.24 -12.44 -19.69
N ILE A 32 5.48 -11.92 -19.80
CA ILE A 32 6.68 -12.74 -20.03
C ILE A 32 7.36 -13.10 -18.72
N CYS A 33 7.31 -12.22 -17.72
CA CYS A 33 7.99 -12.40 -16.45
C CYS A 33 7.19 -13.27 -15.48
N GLU A 34 5.88 -13.03 -15.37
CA GLU A 34 4.99 -13.73 -14.41
C GLU A 34 5.06 -15.26 -14.55
N PRO A 35 4.98 -15.88 -15.74
CA PRO A 35 5.04 -17.34 -15.87
C PRO A 35 6.40 -17.97 -15.49
N ARG A 36 7.40 -17.13 -15.21
CA ARG A 36 8.73 -17.56 -14.78
C ARG A 36 8.94 -17.47 -13.27
N LEU A 37 7.94 -16.97 -12.56
CA LEU A 37 7.93 -16.91 -11.10
C LEU A 37 7.21 -18.14 -10.57
N ASP A 38 7.67 -18.63 -9.43
CA ASP A 38 6.93 -19.60 -8.63
C ASP A 38 5.67 -18.91 -8.07
N ASP A 39 4.56 -19.62 -7.98
CA ASP A 39 3.33 -19.10 -7.40
C ASP A 39 3.50 -18.62 -5.94
N ALA A 40 4.48 -19.20 -5.24
CA ALA A 40 4.88 -18.82 -3.90
C ALA A 40 6.08 -17.86 -3.87
N ASP A 41 6.51 -17.32 -5.01
CA ASP A 41 7.68 -16.43 -5.09
C ASP A 41 7.57 -15.28 -4.09
N LEU A 42 8.67 -15.07 -3.37
CA LEU A 42 8.72 -14.10 -2.29
C LEU A 42 8.37 -12.67 -2.78
N SER A 43 8.89 -12.25 -3.94
CA SER A 43 8.63 -10.92 -4.47
C SER A 43 7.20 -10.75 -4.97
N LEU A 44 6.57 -11.82 -5.46
CA LEU A 44 5.18 -11.83 -5.91
C LEU A 44 4.21 -11.74 -4.72
N ARG A 45 4.45 -12.54 -3.69
CA ARG A 45 3.50 -12.72 -2.58
C ARG A 45 3.63 -11.67 -1.47
N ILE A 46 4.83 -11.14 -1.26
CA ILE A 46 5.09 -10.07 -0.27
C ILE A 46 5.10 -8.69 -0.95
N SER A 47 4.21 -8.45 -1.89
CA SER A 47 4.15 -7.26 -2.76
C SER A 47 4.07 -5.91 -2.01
N LYS A 48 3.62 -5.88 -0.79
CA LYS A 48 3.57 -4.65 0.05
C LYS A 48 4.52 -4.73 1.23
N ALA A 49 5.44 -5.67 1.23
CA ALA A 49 6.44 -5.76 2.27
C ALA A 49 7.60 -4.79 2.03
N PRO A 50 8.32 -4.45 3.06
CA PRO A 50 9.37 -3.45 3.01
C PRO A 50 10.64 -3.91 2.30
N LEU A 51 10.74 -5.12 1.74
CA LEU A 51 11.94 -5.64 1.09
C LEU A 51 12.12 -5.07 -0.31
N ASP A 52 13.32 -4.60 -0.63
CA ASP A 52 13.66 -4.14 -1.97
C ASP A 52 14.34 -5.23 -2.82
N VAL A 53 14.64 -4.88 -4.07
CA VAL A 53 15.26 -5.80 -5.05
C VAL A 53 16.58 -6.39 -4.55
N ARG A 54 17.41 -5.63 -3.83
CA ARG A 54 18.69 -6.13 -3.31
C ARG A 54 18.48 -7.06 -2.13
N GLU A 55 17.54 -6.73 -1.25
CA GLU A 55 17.15 -7.57 -0.13
C GLU A 55 16.61 -8.92 -0.63
N ILE A 56 15.71 -8.93 -1.61
CA ILE A 56 15.17 -10.16 -2.21
C ILE A 56 16.25 -10.95 -2.94
N SER A 57 17.12 -10.28 -3.72
CA SER A 57 18.24 -10.94 -4.39
C SER A 57 19.21 -11.59 -3.38
N THR A 58 19.43 -10.96 -2.24
CA THR A 58 20.24 -11.51 -1.17
C THR A 58 19.59 -12.74 -0.54
N LEU A 59 18.29 -12.67 -0.23
CA LEU A 59 17.53 -13.80 0.29
C LEU A 59 17.58 -15.01 -0.66
N ARG A 60 17.35 -14.80 -1.96
CA ARG A 60 17.45 -15.86 -2.96
C ARG A 60 18.83 -16.51 -3.00
N ARG A 61 19.93 -15.74 -2.88
CA ARG A 61 21.29 -16.30 -2.79
C ARG A 61 21.52 -17.11 -1.51
N LEU A 62 20.80 -16.81 -0.46
CA LEU A 62 20.82 -17.52 0.82
C LEU A 62 19.82 -18.69 0.88
N GLY A 63 19.18 -19.03 -0.25
CA GLY A 63 18.26 -20.15 -0.36
C GLY A 63 16.81 -19.83 0.07
N VAL A 64 16.47 -18.56 0.28
CA VAL A 64 15.12 -18.10 0.63
C VAL A 64 14.49 -17.43 -0.59
N SER A 65 13.67 -18.15 -1.33
CA SER A 65 13.08 -17.70 -2.60
C SER A 65 11.57 -17.55 -2.54
N THR A 66 10.92 -18.31 -1.68
CA THR A 66 9.46 -18.37 -1.55
C THR A 66 8.97 -17.83 -0.21
N VAL A 67 7.66 -17.60 -0.12
CA VAL A 67 6.98 -17.25 1.14
C VAL A 67 7.17 -18.36 2.18
N ASP A 68 7.13 -19.63 1.74
CA ASP A 68 7.29 -20.77 2.64
C ASP A 68 8.72 -20.85 3.18
N ASP A 69 9.74 -20.65 2.32
CA ASP A 69 11.13 -20.60 2.77
C ASP A 69 11.33 -19.53 3.86
N LEU A 70 10.77 -18.33 3.64
CA LEU A 70 10.91 -17.23 4.60
C LEU A 70 10.11 -17.47 5.88
N ALA A 71 8.94 -18.10 5.78
CA ALA A 71 8.11 -18.43 6.94
C ALA A 71 8.79 -19.45 7.86
N ASP A 72 9.57 -20.39 7.28
CA ASP A 72 10.28 -21.45 7.98
C ASP A 72 11.73 -21.07 8.35
N ALA A 73 12.23 -19.95 7.82
CA ALA A 73 13.61 -19.54 8.07
C ALA A 73 13.90 -19.32 9.56
N ASP A 74 15.01 -19.89 10.03
CA ASP A 74 15.59 -19.51 11.30
C ASP A 74 16.27 -18.13 11.17
N LEU A 75 15.63 -17.12 11.73
CA LEU A 75 16.13 -15.75 11.62
C LEU A 75 17.42 -15.53 12.41
N GLU A 76 17.70 -16.30 13.45
CA GLU A 76 18.94 -16.16 14.22
C GLU A 76 20.14 -16.71 13.42
N GLU A 77 19.92 -17.72 12.56
CA GLU A 77 20.93 -18.20 11.63
C GLU A 77 21.04 -17.33 10.37
N LEU A 78 19.92 -16.80 9.88
CA LEU A 78 19.86 -16.01 8.65
C LEU A 78 20.41 -14.58 8.82
N LEU A 79 20.11 -13.91 9.92
CA LEU A 79 20.48 -12.51 10.15
C LEU A 79 21.99 -12.24 10.06
N PRO A 80 22.89 -13.05 10.66
CA PRO A 80 24.33 -12.81 10.59
C PRO A 80 24.90 -12.78 9.18
N VAL A 81 24.31 -13.56 8.24
CA VAL A 81 24.77 -13.63 6.84
C VAL A 81 24.03 -12.67 5.93
N TYR A 82 22.82 -12.26 6.31
CA TYR A 82 22.00 -11.33 5.55
C TYR A 82 22.37 -9.85 5.80
N LEU A 83 22.55 -9.45 7.06
CA LEU A 83 22.74 -8.05 7.42
C LEU A 83 23.95 -7.38 6.75
N PRO A 84 25.12 -8.03 6.59
CA PRO A 84 26.26 -7.41 5.91
C PRO A 84 25.98 -7.01 4.46
N GLU A 85 25.07 -7.73 3.77
CA GLU A 85 24.75 -7.55 2.36
C GLU A 85 23.72 -6.42 2.11
N VAL A 86 22.98 -5.99 3.15
CA VAL A 86 21.82 -5.10 3.02
C VAL A 86 21.96 -3.79 3.82
N GLN A 87 23.19 -3.41 4.15
CA GLN A 87 23.48 -2.19 4.92
C GLN A 87 23.02 -0.87 4.25
N HIS A 88 22.66 -0.91 2.98
CA HIS A 88 22.14 0.25 2.24
C HIS A 88 20.75 0.68 2.71
N ARG A 89 20.06 -0.14 3.51
CA ARG A 89 18.74 0.15 4.06
C ARG A 89 18.79 0.48 5.55
N PRO A 90 17.98 1.43 6.02
CA PRO A 90 17.81 1.65 7.44
C PRO A 90 17.02 0.48 8.06
N ARG A 91 17.45 0.06 9.26
CA ARG A 91 16.79 -0.98 10.06
C ARG A 91 16.55 -2.32 9.32
N PRO A 92 17.58 -2.90 8.67
CA PRO A 92 17.41 -4.09 7.81
C PRO A 92 16.94 -5.31 8.61
N GLU A 93 17.34 -5.48 9.86
CA GLU A 93 16.84 -6.56 10.72
C GLU A 93 15.33 -6.46 10.97
N GLN A 94 14.84 -5.27 11.34
CA GLN A 94 13.40 -5.08 11.58
C GLN A 94 12.58 -5.35 10.32
N ARG A 95 13.11 -4.97 9.17
CA ARG A 95 12.48 -5.20 7.86
C ARG A 95 12.37 -6.70 7.55
N LEU A 96 13.45 -7.46 7.77
CA LEU A 96 13.44 -8.90 7.57
C LEU A 96 12.49 -9.61 8.55
N ARG A 97 12.52 -9.24 9.83
CA ARG A 97 11.61 -9.80 10.84
C ARG A 97 10.13 -9.51 10.50
N ALA A 98 9.82 -8.31 10.02
CA ALA A 98 8.48 -7.97 9.56
C ALA A 98 8.05 -8.77 8.31
N ALA A 99 8.95 -8.97 7.36
CA ALA A 99 8.71 -9.78 6.18
C ALA A 99 8.47 -11.26 6.54
N ALA A 100 9.27 -11.83 7.44
CA ALA A 100 9.10 -13.20 7.90
C ALA A 100 7.78 -13.39 8.67
N ARG A 101 7.39 -12.42 9.52
CA ARG A 101 6.07 -12.45 10.18
C ARG A 101 4.95 -12.45 9.13
N ARG A 102 5.04 -11.59 8.13
CA ARG A 102 4.06 -11.52 7.04
C ARG A 102 4.01 -12.82 6.23
N ALA A 103 5.15 -13.44 5.93
CA ALA A 103 5.22 -14.73 5.26
C ALA A 103 4.45 -15.82 6.03
N ARG A 104 4.60 -15.87 7.36
CA ARG A 104 3.84 -16.80 8.22
C ARG A 104 2.34 -16.54 8.17
N LEU A 105 1.91 -15.27 8.20
CA LEU A 105 0.49 -14.90 8.11
C LEU A 105 -0.11 -15.29 6.75
N ILE A 106 0.61 -15.05 5.65
CA ILE A 106 0.18 -15.45 4.30
C ILE A 106 -0.01 -16.97 4.24
N ARG A 107 0.96 -17.74 4.72
CA ARG A 107 0.88 -19.22 4.76
C ARG A 107 -0.28 -19.73 5.59
N GLN A 108 -0.63 -19.03 6.67
CA GLN A 108 -1.76 -19.35 7.55
C GLN A 108 -3.11 -18.86 7.01
N GLY A 109 -3.13 -18.11 5.91
CA GLY A 109 -4.35 -17.49 5.40
C GLY A 109 -4.90 -16.35 6.27
N VAL A 110 -4.07 -15.77 7.15
CA VAL A 110 -4.45 -14.68 8.05
C VAL A 110 -4.27 -13.35 7.33
N LEU A 111 -5.37 -12.64 7.09
CA LEU A 111 -5.37 -11.35 6.38
C LEU A 111 -5.03 -10.18 7.30
N LEU A 112 -5.48 -10.22 8.54
CA LEU A 112 -5.29 -9.16 9.53
C LEU A 112 -4.87 -9.77 10.86
N GLU A 113 -3.85 -9.19 11.49
CA GLU A 113 -3.39 -9.55 12.82
C GLU A 113 -3.33 -8.29 13.67
N ARG A 114 -3.87 -8.36 14.86
CA ARG A 114 -3.78 -7.26 15.82
C ARG A 114 -2.36 -7.14 16.36
N ASN A 115 -1.87 -5.90 16.48
CA ASN A 115 -0.55 -5.62 17.06
C ASN A 115 -0.57 -5.61 18.61
N ASP A 116 -1.73 -5.45 19.19
CA ASP A 116 -1.93 -5.41 20.64
C ASP A 116 -3.23 -6.13 21.05
N GLU A 117 -3.37 -6.46 22.35
CA GLU A 117 -4.53 -7.12 22.93
C GLU A 117 -5.49 -6.13 23.63
N GLY A 118 -5.19 -4.84 23.58
CA GLY A 118 -6.01 -3.80 24.20
C GLY A 118 -7.38 -3.63 23.54
N PRO A 119 -8.31 -2.93 24.17
CA PRO A 119 -9.56 -2.56 23.52
C PRO A 119 -9.26 -1.70 22.29
N ILE A 120 -10.08 -1.84 21.24
CA ILE A 120 -10.02 -0.92 20.11
C ILE A 120 -10.79 0.33 20.54
N GLU A 121 -10.04 1.40 20.80
CA GLU A 121 -10.64 2.71 21.04
C GLU A 121 -10.75 3.44 19.70
N VAL A 122 -11.96 3.57 19.22
CA VAL A 122 -12.27 4.44 18.07
C VAL A 122 -12.74 5.77 18.65
N ALA A 123 -12.05 6.84 18.32
CA ALA A 123 -12.53 8.17 18.68
C ALA A 123 -13.94 8.33 18.10
N SER A 124 -14.86 8.82 18.92
CA SER A 124 -16.21 9.13 18.49
C SER A 124 -16.57 10.53 18.94
N SER A 125 -17.37 11.22 18.16
CA SER A 125 -17.86 12.56 18.43
C SER A 125 -19.38 12.62 18.18
N ARG A 126 -20.01 13.71 18.63
CA ARG A 126 -21.44 13.97 18.37
C ARG A 126 -21.69 14.28 16.88
N LEU A 127 -20.66 14.77 16.22
CA LEU A 127 -20.62 15.01 14.79
C LEU A 127 -19.37 14.37 14.22
N GLU A 128 -19.51 13.49 13.26
CA GLU A 128 -18.38 12.81 12.59
C GLU A 128 -18.42 13.12 11.09
N LEU A 129 -17.26 13.41 10.52
CA LEU A 129 -17.07 13.69 9.10
C LEU A 129 -16.01 12.73 8.56
N ASP A 130 -16.43 11.80 7.71
CA ASP A 130 -15.53 10.98 6.91
C ASP A 130 -15.26 11.70 5.59
N PHE A 131 -13.98 11.86 5.25
CA PHE A 131 -13.53 12.69 4.15
C PHE A 131 -12.76 11.89 3.10
N ASP A 132 -13.07 12.12 1.83
CA ASP A 132 -12.39 11.55 0.69
C ASP A 132 -12.20 12.55 -0.45
N ILE A 133 -11.10 12.39 -1.22
CA ILE A 133 -10.80 13.18 -2.43
C ILE A 133 -10.57 12.22 -3.60
N GLU A 134 -11.32 12.43 -4.68
CA GLU A 134 -11.10 11.72 -5.93
C GLU A 134 -10.32 12.58 -6.92
N THR A 135 -9.37 11.96 -7.59
CA THR A 135 -8.49 12.62 -8.56
C THR A 135 -8.62 12.01 -9.95
N SER A 136 -8.54 12.87 -10.97
CA SER A 136 -8.44 12.47 -12.37
C SER A 136 -7.07 11.85 -12.70
N PRO A 137 -6.90 11.17 -13.85
CA PRO A 137 -5.63 10.56 -14.24
C PRO A 137 -4.46 11.54 -14.35
N ASP A 138 -4.70 12.82 -14.58
CA ASP A 138 -3.72 13.90 -14.59
C ASP A 138 -3.46 14.51 -13.20
N GLY A 139 -4.08 13.95 -12.15
CA GLY A 139 -3.82 14.27 -10.76
C GLY A 139 -4.60 15.46 -10.21
N ARG A 140 -5.65 15.92 -10.91
CA ARG A 140 -6.52 17.01 -10.44
C ARG A 140 -7.62 16.48 -9.53
N GLY A 141 -7.83 17.11 -8.40
CA GLY A 141 -8.92 16.80 -7.47
C GLY A 141 -10.25 17.29 -8.00
N TYR A 142 -11.09 16.38 -8.50
CA TYR A 142 -12.40 16.73 -9.06
C TYR A 142 -13.59 16.51 -8.12
N LEU A 143 -13.38 15.83 -6.99
CA LEU A 143 -14.41 15.61 -5.98
C LEU A 143 -13.80 15.67 -4.58
N TRP A 144 -14.43 16.45 -3.72
CA TRP A 144 -14.20 16.49 -2.28
C TRP A 144 -15.48 16.02 -1.61
N GLY A 145 -15.48 14.84 -1.05
CA GLY A 145 -16.64 14.18 -0.48
C GLY A 145 -16.58 14.09 1.03
N PHE A 146 -17.72 14.30 1.69
CA PHE A 146 -17.85 14.16 3.13
C PHE A 146 -19.08 13.30 3.43
N GLU A 147 -18.90 12.18 4.09
CA GLU A 147 -19.98 11.48 4.75
C GLU A 147 -20.16 12.06 6.15
N VAL A 148 -21.34 12.53 6.44
CA VAL A 148 -21.68 13.23 7.68
C VAL A 148 -22.53 12.34 8.55
N SER A 149 -22.02 11.97 9.71
CA SER A 149 -22.78 11.32 10.78
C SER A 149 -23.17 12.36 11.82
N ASP A 150 -24.46 12.74 11.84
CA ASP A 150 -25.03 13.78 12.69
C ASP A 150 -26.28 13.27 13.45
N PRO A 151 -26.14 12.32 14.37
CA PRO A 151 -27.27 11.72 15.09
C PRO A 151 -28.01 12.74 15.96
N GLU A 152 -27.36 13.79 16.40
CA GLU A 152 -27.96 14.86 17.23
C GLU A 152 -28.54 16.02 16.39
N ARG A 153 -28.40 15.96 15.05
CA ARG A 153 -28.93 16.96 14.12
C ARG A 153 -28.39 18.35 14.38
N LEU A 154 -27.10 18.44 14.59
CA LEU A 154 -26.37 19.67 14.86
C LEU A 154 -26.27 20.57 13.61
N LEU A 155 -26.12 19.93 12.43
CA LEU A 155 -25.98 20.62 11.14
C LEU A 155 -27.33 20.77 10.40
N ASP A 156 -28.12 19.70 10.39
CA ASP A 156 -29.41 19.69 9.68
C ASP A 156 -30.46 18.92 10.49
N SER A 157 -31.44 19.65 10.98
CA SER A 157 -32.55 19.12 11.75
C SER A 157 -33.50 18.22 10.93
N THR A 158 -33.37 18.18 9.62
CA THR A 158 -34.20 17.40 8.70
C THR A 158 -33.59 16.03 8.40
N THR A 159 -32.27 15.86 8.58
CA THR A 159 -31.60 14.56 8.45
C THR A 159 -31.96 13.68 9.63
N GLY A 160 -32.10 12.38 9.39
CA GLY A 160 -32.36 11.38 10.44
C GLY A 160 -31.06 10.85 11.05
N ASP A 161 -31.17 9.71 11.73
CA ASP A 161 -30.01 8.99 12.30
C ASP A 161 -29.16 8.29 11.22
N VAL A 162 -29.39 8.56 9.94
CA VAL A 162 -28.67 7.96 8.80
C VAL A 162 -27.64 8.96 8.32
N PRO A 163 -26.37 8.54 8.17
CA PRO A 163 -25.35 9.36 7.55
C PRO A 163 -25.79 9.89 6.16
N TYR A 164 -25.41 11.11 5.84
CA TYR A 164 -25.67 11.72 4.54
C TYR A 164 -24.38 12.23 3.90
N TYR A 165 -24.41 12.40 2.57
CA TYR A 165 -23.21 12.74 1.81
C TYR A 165 -23.28 14.18 1.30
N VAL A 166 -22.20 14.94 1.54
CA VAL A 166 -22.00 16.29 0.99
C VAL A 166 -20.84 16.22 0.01
N ALA A 167 -21.06 16.67 -1.22
CA ALA A 167 -20.05 16.66 -2.26
C ALA A 167 -19.82 18.03 -2.88
N PHE A 168 -18.56 18.39 -3.04
CA PHE A 168 -18.09 19.48 -3.87
C PHE A 168 -17.41 18.86 -5.07
N SER A 169 -17.98 19.00 -6.26
CA SER A 169 -17.46 18.32 -7.45
C SER A 169 -17.49 19.21 -8.69
N GLU A 170 -16.56 18.93 -9.60
CA GLU A 170 -16.51 19.49 -10.95
C GLU A 170 -16.05 18.36 -11.90
N PHE A 171 -16.89 18.00 -12.86
CA PHE A 171 -16.63 16.93 -13.81
C PHE A 171 -16.26 17.42 -15.22
N ALA A 172 -16.23 18.72 -15.43
CA ALA A 172 -15.75 19.33 -16.66
C ALA A 172 -14.20 19.39 -16.66
N ASP A 173 -13.62 19.69 -17.81
CA ASP A 173 -12.17 19.96 -17.87
C ASP A 173 -11.84 21.18 -17.01
N MET A 174 -10.93 20.97 -16.04
CA MET A 174 -10.53 21.97 -15.07
C MET A 174 -9.11 22.48 -15.32
N GLY A 175 -8.92 23.79 -15.15
CA GLY A 175 -7.62 24.42 -14.94
C GLY A 175 -7.25 24.49 -13.46
N ASP A 176 -6.06 25.03 -13.17
CA ASP A 176 -5.57 25.18 -11.78
C ASP A 176 -6.49 26.11 -10.95
N ASP A 177 -7.05 27.15 -11.58
CA ASP A 177 -7.97 28.10 -10.92
C ASP A 177 -9.29 27.42 -10.55
N ASP A 178 -9.81 26.52 -11.39
CA ASP A 178 -11.06 25.80 -11.15
C ASP A 178 -10.88 24.79 -10.00
N GLU A 179 -9.77 24.05 -10.00
CA GLU A 179 -9.41 23.11 -8.92
C GLU A 179 -9.27 23.84 -7.58
N ASN A 180 -8.56 24.98 -7.57
CA ASN A 180 -8.40 25.80 -6.37
C ASN A 180 -9.74 26.35 -5.88
N ALA A 181 -10.64 26.77 -6.79
CA ALA A 181 -11.98 27.26 -6.43
C ALA A 181 -12.85 26.12 -5.86
N LEU A 182 -12.75 24.91 -6.39
CA LEU A 182 -13.43 23.73 -5.88
C LEU A 182 -12.97 23.40 -4.45
N ALA A 183 -11.67 23.30 -4.24
CA ALA A 183 -11.08 23.05 -2.93
C ALA A 183 -11.45 24.14 -1.92
N ALA A 184 -11.41 25.42 -2.33
CA ALA A 184 -11.77 26.52 -1.47
C ALA A 184 -13.24 26.46 -0.98
N ARG A 185 -14.18 26.02 -1.82
CA ARG A 185 -15.59 25.80 -1.41
C ARG A 185 -15.71 24.71 -0.36
N ALA A 186 -15.02 23.58 -0.56
CA ALA A 186 -15.03 22.45 0.38
C ALA A 186 -14.43 22.87 1.74
N ILE A 187 -13.29 23.54 1.71
CA ILE A 187 -12.60 24.01 2.92
C ILE A 187 -13.45 25.05 3.66
N ALA A 188 -14.06 26.01 2.94
CA ALA A 188 -14.91 27.02 3.56
C ALA A 188 -16.11 26.40 4.29
N TRP A 189 -16.76 25.41 3.68
CA TRP A 189 -17.83 24.65 4.31
C TRP A 189 -17.36 23.90 5.56
N LEU A 190 -16.18 23.28 5.51
CA LEU A 190 -15.60 22.60 6.67
C LEU A 190 -15.27 23.60 7.80
N ASP A 191 -14.71 24.75 7.47
CA ASP A 191 -14.40 25.81 8.44
C ASP A 191 -15.66 26.36 9.12
N GLU A 192 -16.77 26.48 8.41
CA GLU A 192 -18.06 26.88 8.98
C GLU A 192 -18.53 25.88 10.04
N ILE A 193 -18.44 24.57 9.72
CA ILE A 193 -18.81 23.50 10.66
C ILE A 193 -17.92 23.50 11.89
N LEU A 194 -16.59 23.51 11.71
CA LEU A 194 -15.63 23.50 12.80
C LEU A 194 -15.73 24.74 13.69
N SER A 195 -16.09 25.89 13.10
CA SER A 195 -16.33 27.13 13.86
C SER A 195 -17.61 27.09 14.67
N ALA A 196 -18.64 26.42 14.18
CA ALA A 196 -19.93 26.27 14.86
C ALA A 196 -19.89 25.18 15.95
N HIS A 197 -19.00 24.18 15.80
CA HIS A 197 -18.87 23.01 16.69
C HIS A 197 -17.41 22.79 17.09
N PRO A 198 -16.83 23.62 17.97
CA PRO A 198 -15.39 23.63 18.29
C PRO A 198 -14.96 22.55 19.28
N GLU A 199 -15.66 21.44 19.42
CA GLU A 199 -15.33 20.35 20.38
C GLU A 199 -14.27 19.36 19.86
#